data_d555dd10860ed7aa7887f7da373a9315
#
_entry.id   d555dd10860ed7aa7887f7da373a9315
#
_cell.length_a   1.000
_cell.length_b   1.000
_cell.length_c   1.000
_cell.angle_alpha   90.00
_cell.angle_beta   90.00
_cell.angle_gamma   90.00
#
_symmetry.space_group_name_H-M   'P 1'
#
loop_
_entity.id
_entity.type
_entity.pdbx_description
1 polymer ?
#
loop_
_entity_poly.entity_id
_entity_poly.type
_entity_poly.pdbx_seq_one_letter_code
_entity_poly.pdbx_strand_id
1 'polypeptide(L)'
;MLIDDDVIDFANKEMSNVVLSLDGRKEIHDRFRVDYAGNGSWEKIVPKFQRLVNARGKKGYYMRGTFTHANPDFLEDICTMLDLGFTELSMEPVVTAPNDPSALTEADRRIVMEQYEKLAELMLKRDAEGKPFTFYHYMIDLKGGPCIYKRISGCGSGTEYMAVTPWGDLYPCHQFVGDEKFKLGDIWHGVDNTTIQNEFASCNVCLLYTSDAADDLIGV
;
A
#
# COMPACT_ATOMS: atom_id res chain seq x y z
N MET A 1 -7.52 -15.07 -1.49
CA MET A 1 -8.01 -16.43 -1.24
C MET A 1 -7.83 -17.39 -2.41
N LEU A 2 -7.72 -16.89 -3.64
CA LEU A 2 -7.55 -17.70 -4.87
C LEU A 2 -6.08 -18.06 -5.18
N ILE A 3 -5.16 -17.92 -4.23
CA ILE A 3 -3.76 -18.30 -4.41
C ILE A 3 -3.67 -19.81 -4.26
N ASP A 4 -3.54 -20.49 -5.38
CA ASP A 4 -3.23 -21.92 -5.53
C ASP A 4 -1.87 -22.11 -6.19
N ASP A 5 -1.49 -23.33 -6.53
CA ASP A 5 -0.18 -23.62 -7.10
C ASP A 5 0.01 -22.98 -8.47
N ASP A 6 -0.99 -22.98 -9.32
CA ASP A 6 -0.94 -22.36 -10.65
C ASP A 6 -0.74 -20.85 -10.55
N VAL A 7 -1.43 -20.19 -9.61
CA VAL A 7 -1.25 -18.74 -9.34
C VAL A 7 0.13 -18.44 -8.77
N ILE A 8 0.65 -19.29 -7.88
CA ILE A 8 2.00 -19.14 -7.32
C ILE A 8 3.04 -19.27 -8.43
N ASP A 9 2.94 -20.29 -9.29
CA ASP A 9 3.86 -20.52 -10.39
C ASP A 9 3.81 -19.36 -11.40
N PHE A 10 2.61 -18.93 -11.79
CA PHE A 10 2.45 -17.77 -12.67
C PHE A 10 3.06 -16.51 -12.07
N ALA A 11 2.70 -16.16 -10.84
CA ALA A 11 3.20 -14.95 -10.16
C ALA A 11 4.73 -15.00 -10.00
N ASN A 12 5.30 -16.18 -9.71
CA ASN A 12 6.73 -16.34 -9.55
C ASN A 12 7.49 -16.32 -10.88
N LYS A 13 6.84 -16.72 -11.97
CA LYS A 13 7.44 -16.68 -13.31
C LYS A 13 7.36 -15.28 -13.93
N GLU A 14 6.19 -14.69 -13.94
CA GLU A 14 5.88 -13.52 -14.78
C GLU A 14 5.97 -12.19 -14.04
N MET A 15 5.74 -12.16 -12.70
CA MET A 15 5.67 -10.90 -11.96
C MET A 15 6.99 -10.54 -11.29
N SER A 16 7.48 -9.31 -11.53
CA SER A 16 8.69 -8.77 -10.90
C SER A 16 8.49 -8.57 -9.39
N ASN A 17 7.34 -8.06 -8.98
CA ASN A 17 6.97 -7.83 -7.60
C ASN A 17 5.55 -8.31 -7.30
N VAL A 18 5.26 -8.67 -6.05
CA VAL A 18 3.93 -9.07 -5.58
C VAL A 18 3.62 -8.38 -4.27
N VAL A 19 2.45 -7.77 -4.19
CA VAL A 19 1.94 -7.13 -2.99
C VAL A 19 0.91 -8.05 -2.33
N LEU A 20 1.12 -8.37 -1.06
CA LEU A 20 0.27 -9.26 -0.28
C LEU A 20 -0.39 -8.48 0.85
N SER A 21 -1.72 -8.40 0.82
CA SER A 21 -2.48 -7.61 1.79
C SER A 21 -2.68 -8.37 3.10
N LEU A 22 -1.97 -7.95 4.15
CA LEU A 22 -2.08 -8.50 5.51
C LEU A 22 -1.94 -7.38 6.52
N ASP A 23 -2.90 -7.24 7.43
CA ASP A 23 -2.91 -6.16 8.42
C ASP A 23 -2.26 -6.56 9.77
N GLY A 24 -1.50 -7.66 9.80
CA GLY A 24 -0.76 -8.14 10.96
C GLY A 24 -1.55 -9.11 11.82
N ARG A 25 -1.92 -8.71 13.03
CA ARG A 25 -2.68 -9.55 13.99
C ARG A 25 -3.99 -10.05 13.40
N LYS A 26 -4.37 -11.28 13.77
CA LYS A 26 -5.54 -11.94 13.23
C LYS A 26 -6.83 -11.13 13.47
N GLU A 27 -7.03 -10.65 14.68
CA GLU A 27 -8.22 -9.88 15.07
C GLU A 27 -8.33 -8.53 14.36
N ILE A 28 -7.19 -7.91 14.03
CA ILE A 28 -7.15 -6.66 13.26
C ILE A 28 -7.48 -6.95 11.79
N HIS A 29 -6.81 -7.95 11.22
CA HIS A 29 -7.03 -8.34 9.84
C HIS A 29 -8.48 -8.80 9.59
N ASP A 30 -8.99 -9.70 10.42
CA ASP A 30 -10.32 -10.29 10.27
C ASP A 30 -11.46 -9.30 10.56
N ARG A 31 -11.17 -8.14 11.16
CA ARG A 31 -12.14 -7.06 11.36
C ARG A 31 -12.56 -6.42 10.04
N PHE A 32 -11.62 -6.28 9.10
CA PHE A 32 -11.83 -5.56 7.84
C PHE A 32 -11.80 -6.47 6.60
N ARG A 33 -11.11 -7.62 6.69
CA ARG A 33 -10.92 -8.53 5.55
C ARG A 33 -11.62 -9.86 5.79
N VAL A 34 -12.91 -9.84 5.55
CA VAL A 34 -13.79 -11.01 5.66
C VAL A 34 -14.07 -11.64 4.31
N ASP A 35 -14.49 -12.92 4.31
CA ASP A 35 -15.03 -13.58 3.12
C ASP A 35 -16.50 -13.18 2.87
N TYR A 36 -17.09 -13.66 1.77
CA TYR A 36 -18.48 -13.36 1.43
C TYR A 36 -19.52 -13.86 2.48
N ALA A 37 -19.12 -14.78 3.35
CA ALA A 37 -19.95 -15.27 4.46
C ALA A 37 -19.72 -14.49 5.77
N GLY A 38 -18.86 -13.44 5.73
CA GLY A 38 -18.51 -12.63 6.89
C GLY A 38 -17.48 -13.26 7.83
N ASN A 39 -16.85 -14.38 7.45
CA ASN A 39 -15.80 -15.01 8.26
C ASN A 39 -14.45 -14.36 7.97
N GLY A 40 -13.59 -14.27 9.00
CA GLY A 40 -12.24 -13.80 8.85
C GLY A 40 -11.42 -14.58 7.81
N SER A 41 -10.47 -13.92 7.18
CA SER A 41 -9.67 -14.50 6.10
C SER A 41 -8.24 -14.86 6.51
N TRP A 42 -7.77 -14.40 7.66
CA TRP A 42 -6.39 -14.52 8.11
C TRP A 42 -5.84 -15.95 8.07
N GLU A 43 -6.53 -16.89 8.70
CA GLU A 43 -6.10 -18.30 8.74
C GLU A 43 -6.08 -18.97 7.36
N LYS A 44 -6.89 -18.47 6.43
CA LYS A 44 -6.97 -18.98 5.07
C LYS A 44 -5.85 -18.47 4.18
N ILE A 45 -5.41 -17.21 4.41
CA ILE A 45 -4.47 -16.54 3.49
C ILE A 45 -3.02 -16.65 3.95
N VAL A 46 -2.74 -16.61 5.26
CA VAL A 46 -1.36 -16.62 5.78
C VAL A 46 -0.54 -17.81 5.28
N PRO A 47 -1.03 -19.07 5.36
CA PRO A 47 -0.28 -20.21 4.83
C PRO A 47 0.00 -20.10 3.32
N LYS A 48 -0.92 -19.52 2.57
CA LYS A 48 -0.77 -19.32 1.12
C LYS A 48 0.27 -18.25 0.81
N PHE A 49 0.28 -17.15 1.58
CA PHE A 49 1.28 -16.10 1.46
C PHE A 49 2.68 -16.62 1.78
N GLN A 50 2.82 -17.41 2.86
CA GLN A 50 4.09 -18.05 3.21
C GLN A 50 4.59 -18.98 2.08
N ARG A 51 3.70 -19.80 1.50
CA ARG A 51 4.06 -20.66 0.35
C ARG A 51 4.52 -19.82 -0.86
N LEU A 52 3.78 -18.78 -1.21
CA LEU A 52 4.12 -17.89 -2.32
C LEU A 52 5.47 -17.23 -2.09
N VAL A 53 5.69 -16.61 -0.92
CA VAL A 53 6.94 -15.92 -0.58
C VAL A 53 8.12 -16.87 -0.58
N ASN A 54 7.98 -18.05 0.02
CA ASN A 54 9.04 -19.07 0.03
C ASN A 54 9.41 -19.53 -1.38
N ALA A 55 8.42 -19.68 -2.27
CA ALA A 55 8.64 -20.07 -3.65
C ALA A 55 9.23 -18.95 -4.52
N ARG A 56 9.12 -17.66 -4.11
CA ARG A 56 9.70 -16.54 -4.86
C ARG A 56 11.22 -16.45 -4.78
N GLY A 57 11.83 -17.00 -3.74
CA GLY A 57 13.27 -16.93 -3.52
C GLY A 57 13.75 -15.47 -3.35
N LYS A 58 14.49 -14.95 -4.33
CA LYS A 58 15.03 -13.57 -4.32
C LYS A 58 14.17 -12.55 -5.06
N LYS A 59 13.02 -12.93 -5.61
CA LYS A 59 12.13 -11.99 -6.31
C LYS A 59 11.39 -11.11 -5.29
N GLY A 60 11.14 -9.86 -5.67
CA GLY A 60 10.50 -8.87 -4.81
C GLY A 60 9.08 -9.26 -4.39
N TYR A 61 8.77 -8.99 -3.15
CA TYR A 61 7.42 -8.98 -2.59
C TYR A 61 7.36 -7.94 -1.49
N TYR A 62 6.20 -7.54 -1.06
CA TYR A 62 6.02 -6.94 0.25
C TYR A 62 4.62 -7.20 0.81
N MET A 63 4.58 -7.28 2.14
CA MET A 63 3.33 -7.30 2.88
C MET A 63 2.83 -5.87 3.01
N ARG A 64 1.57 -5.64 2.68
CA ARG A 64 0.95 -4.34 2.86
C ARG A 64 -0.22 -4.44 3.82
N GLY A 65 -0.09 -3.79 4.95
CA GLY A 65 -1.15 -3.64 5.93
C GLY A 65 -1.66 -2.21 6.01
N THR A 66 -2.74 -2.03 6.78
CA THR A 66 -3.31 -0.72 7.07
C THR A 66 -3.55 -0.62 8.56
N PHE A 67 -3.12 0.50 9.16
CA PHE A 67 -3.48 0.81 10.54
C PHE A 67 -4.56 1.90 10.60
N THR A 68 -5.40 1.81 11.60
CA THR A 68 -6.61 2.61 11.78
C THR A 68 -6.72 3.08 13.22
N HIS A 69 -7.78 3.80 13.56
CA HIS A 69 -8.12 4.08 14.96
C HIS A 69 -8.23 2.83 15.83
N ALA A 70 -8.56 1.68 15.24
CA ALA A 70 -8.68 0.41 15.97
C ALA A 70 -7.33 -0.25 16.33
N ASN A 71 -6.25 0.12 15.63
CA ASN A 71 -4.90 -0.41 15.83
C ASN A 71 -3.82 0.67 15.64
N PRO A 72 -3.88 1.78 16.39
CA PRO A 72 -2.83 2.81 16.32
C PRO A 72 -1.48 2.29 16.86
N ASP A 73 -1.49 1.15 17.56
CA ASP A 73 -0.35 0.36 18.05
C ASP A 73 0.23 -0.58 16.99
N PHE A 74 0.28 -0.16 15.74
CA PHE A 74 0.58 -0.96 14.56
C PHE A 74 1.94 -1.71 14.59
N LEU A 75 2.83 -1.36 15.52
CA LEU A 75 4.09 -2.11 15.71
C LEU A 75 3.84 -3.57 16.08
N GLU A 76 2.79 -3.86 16.85
CA GLU A 76 2.39 -5.23 17.18
C GLU A 76 1.99 -6.03 15.93
N ASP A 77 1.38 -5.33 14.96
CA ASP A 77 1.00 -5.92 13.67
C ASP A 77 2.24 -6.22 12.82
N ILE A 78 3.24 -5.32 12.84
CA ILE A 78 4.55 -5.53 12.20
C ILE A 78 5.27 -6.71 12.86
N CYS A 79 5.32 -6.77 14.20
CA CYS A 79 5.93 -7.88 14.92
C CYS A 79 5.26 -9.22 14.54
N THR A 80 3.94 -9.24 14.46
CA THR A 80 3.19 -10.44 14.01
C THR A 80 3.62 -10.88 12.61
N MET A 81 3.76 -9.95 11.66
CA MET A 81 4.22 -10.27 10.31
C MET A 81 5.67 -10.79 10.30
N LEU A 82 6.54 -10.22 11.13
CA LEU A 82 7.92 -10.69 11.29
C LEU A 82 7.97 -12.12 11.89
N ASP A 83 7.12 -12.43 12.86
CA ASP A 83 7.02 -13.76 13.48
C ASP A 83 6.49 -14.81 12.48
N LEU A 84 5.67 -14.39 11.51
CA LEU A 84 5.23 -15.23 10.40
C LEU A 84 6.32 -15.44 9.33
N GLY A 85 7.48 -14.77 9.46
CA GLY A 85 8.64 -14.91 8.56
C GLY A 85 8.65 -13.93 7.39
N PHE A 86 7.78 -12.90 7.38
CA PHE A 86 7.81 -11.87 6.36
C PHE A 86 8.79 -10.75 6.75
N THR A 87 9.64 -10.34 5.82
CA THR A 87 10.72 -9.37 6.05
C THR A 87 10.63 -8.11 5.19
N GLU A 88 9.73 -8.08 4.22
CA GLU A 88 9.48 -6.91 3.36
C GLU A 88 8.10 -6.35 3.71
N LEU A 89 8.06 -5.24 4.45
CA LEU A 89 6.84 -4.76 5.12
C LEU A 89 6.51 -3.33 4.78
N SER A 90 5.21 -3.04 4.67
CA SER A 90 4.63 -1.71 4.60
C SER A 90 3.33 -1.67 5.42
N MET A 91 3.15 -0.62 6.22
CA MET A 91 1.92 -0.36 6.97
C MET A 91 1.50 1.07 6.72
N GLU A 92 0.36 1.25 6.07
CA GLU A 92 -0.14 2.56 5.67
C GLU A 92 -1.21 3.07 6.67
N PRO A 93 -1.24 4.37 6.95
CA PRO A 93 -2.40 4.94 7.66
C PRO A 93 -3.66 4.80 6.81
N VAL A 94 -4.79 4.53 7.44
CA VAL A 94 -6.07 4.54 6.73
C VAL A 94 -6.36 5.94 6.19
N VAL A 95 -6.79 6.01 4.94
CA VAL A 95 -7.31 7.23 4.32
C VAL A 95 -8.81 7.06 4.12
N THR A 96 -9.61 7.75 4.93
CA THR A 96 -11.07 7.66 4.91
C THR A 96 -11.69 8.98 5.36
N ALA A 97 -13.00 9.13 5.24
CA ALA A 97 -13.70 10.34 5.68
C ALA A 97 -13.50 10.57 7.19
N PRO A 98 -13.38 11.82 7.65
CA PRO A 98 -13.09 12.12 9.07
C PRO A 98 -14.14 11.59 10.06
N ASN A 99 -15.37 11.36 9.60
CA ASN A 99 -16.47 10.80 10.40
C ASN A 99 -16.57 9.27 10.33
N ASP A 100 -15.67 8.60 9.62
CA ASP A 100 -15.61 7.13 9.60
C ASP A 100 -15.06 6.61 10.94
N PRO A 101 -15.65 5.56 11.53
CA PRO A 101 -15.17 4.98 12.78
C PRO A 101 -13.74 4.44 12.75
N SER A 102 -13.18 4.18 11.57
CA SER A 102 -11.79 3.75 11.40
C SER A 102 -10.81 4.89 11.22
N ALA A 103 -11.30 6.13 11.04
CA ALA A 103 -10.45 7.30 10.84
C ALA A 103 -9.51 7.52 12.04
N LEU A 104 -8.23 7.80 11.74
CA LEU A 104 -7.28 8.20 12.76
C LEU A 104 -7.68 9.57 13.34
N THR A 105 -7.55 9.70 14.66
CA THR A 105 -7.87 10.91 15.40
C THR A 105 -6.61 11.61 15.88
N GLU A 106 -6.73 12.85 16.37
CA GLU A 106 -5.60 13.56 16.98
C GLU A 106 -5.05 12.83 18.23
N ALA A 107 -5.91 12.09 18.94
CA ALA A 107 -5.47 11.27 20.07
C ALA A 107 -4.56 10.11 19.63
N ASP A 108 -4.82 9.52 18.46
CA ASP A 108 -4.01 8.43 17.91
C ASP A 108 -2.66 8.89 17.42
N ARG A 109 -2.56 10.16 17.00
CA ARG A 109 -1.33 10.74 16.45
C ARG A 109 -0.12 10.52 17.35
N ARG A 110 -0.27 10.79 18.66
CA ARG A 110 0.84 10.59 19.60
C ARG A 110 1.24 9.12 19.69
N ILE A 111 0.27 8.21 19.72
CA ILE A 111 0.53 6.77 19.76
C ILE A 111 1.29 6.36 18.51
N VAL A 112 0.80 6.75 17.33
CA VAL A 112 1.41 6.43 16.02
C VAL A 112 2.86 6.93 15.95
N MET A 113 3.15 8.17 16.40
CA MET A 113 4.51 8.70 16.44
C MET A 113 5.43 7.84 17.32
N GLU A 114 4.97 7.47 18.52
CA GLU A 114 5.72 6.57 19.41
C GLU A 114 5.96 5.17 18.78
N GLN A 115 5.00 4.67 17.98
CA GLN A 115 5.18 3.40 17.27
C GLN A 115 6.29 3.50 16.21
N TYR A 116 6.35 4.60 15.45
CA TYR A 116 7.45 4.79 14.49
C TYR A 116 8.81 4.85 15.17
N GLU A 117 8.94 5.55 16.30
CA GLU A 117 10.19 5.59 17.06
C GLU A 117 10.63 4.19 17.51
N LYS A 118 9.71 3.45 18.13
CA LYS A 118 9.97 2.04 18.55
C LYS A 118 10.27 1.12 17.38
N LEU A 119 9.65 1.35 16.22
CA LEU A 119 9.94 0.58 15.01
C LEU A 119 11.38 0.81 14.53
N ALA A 120 11.85 2.06 14.55
CA ALA A 120 13.24 2.37 14.20
C ALA A 120 14.22 1.67 15.15
N GLU A 121 13.95 1.68 16.45
CA GLU A 121 14.75 0.96 17.44
C GLU A 121 14.74 -0.56 17.19
N LEU A 122 13.58 -1.12 16.89
CA LEU A 122 13.44 -2.55 16.53
C LEU A 122 14.25 -2.89 15.28
N MET A 123 14.23 -2.04 14.26
CA MET A 123 15.02 -2.25 13.03
C MET A 123 16.52 -2.29 13.33
N LEU A 124 17.02 -1.31 14.08
CA LEU A 124 18.43 -1.26 14.48
C LEU A 124 18.84 -2.49 15.30
N LYS A 125 18.02 -2.90 16.26
CA LYS A 125 18.25 -4.08 17.09
C LYS A 125 18.31 -5.35 16.23
N ARG A 126 17.34 -5.57 15.35
CA ARG A 126 17.29 -6.76 14.49
C ARG A 126 18.42 -6.79 13.48
N ASP A 127 18.84 -5.63 12.96
CA ASP A 127 20.03 -5.54 12.09
C ASP A 127 21.30 -5.97 12.83
N ALA A 128 21.52 -5.49 14.05
CA ALA A 128 22.63 -5.90 14.90
C ALA A 128 22.62 -7.41 15.25
N GLU A 129 21.43 -8.02 15.32
CA GLU A 129 21.26 -9.46 15.53
C GLU A 129 21.43 -10.30 14.25
N GLY A 130 21.68 -9.67 13.09
CA GLY A 130 21.77 -10.35 11.79
C GLY A 130 20.42 -10.84 11.24
N LYS A 131 19.31 -10.24 11.67
CA LYS A 131 17.94 -10.53 11.23
C LYS A 131 17.25 -9.28 10.71
N PRO A 132 17.84 -8.57 9.73
CA PRO A 132 17.25 -7.33 9.20
C PRO A 132 15.90 -7.57 8.54
N PHE A 133 15.11 -6.52 8.45
CA PHE A 133 13.90 -6.46 7.65
C PHE A 133 13.76 -5.08 7.02
N THR A 134 12.98 -4.98 5.96
CA THR A 134 12.69 -3.73 5.28
C THR A 134 11.34 -3.18 5.73
N PHE A 135 11.30 -1.89 6.08
CA PHE A 135 10.07 -1.16 6.24
C PHE A 135 10.04 0.01 5.26
N TYR A 136 9.07 0.02 4.36
CA TYR A 136 9.08 0.91 3.18
C TYR A 136 9.13 2.39 3.53
N HIS A 137 8.50 2.84 4.62
CA HIS A 137 8.53 4.25 5.02
C HIS A 137 9.93 4.75 5.41
N TYR A 138 10.85 3.84 5.75
CA TYR A 138 12.24 4.18 6.10
C TYR A 138 13.22 3.97 4.94
N MET A 139 12.73 3.55 3.77
CA MET A 139 13.57 3.45 2.57
C MET A 139 13.75 4.83 1.92
N ILE A 140 14.54 5.68 2.55
CA ILE A 140 14.85 7.03 2.11
C ILE A 140 16.27 7.08 1.59
N ASP A 141 16.46 7.56 0.35
CA ASP A 141 17.80 7.84 -0.17
C ASP A 141 18.34 9.15 0.44
N LEU A 142 19.12 9.00 1.50
CA LEU A 142 19.75 10.12 2.19
C LEU A 142 20.92 10.72 1.43
N LYS A 143 21.48 10.02 0.43
CA LYS A 143 22.62 10.47 -0.35
C LYS A 143 22.21 11.23 -1.60
N GLY A 144 21.15 10.79 -2.28
CA GLY A 144 20.62 11.40 -3.48
C GLY A 144 19.68 12.58 -3.21
N GLY A 145 19.23 12.72 -1.97
CA GLY A 145 18.19 13.67 -1.58
C GLY A 145 16.79 13.25 -2.08
N PRO A 146 15.76 14.01 -1.72
CA PRO A 146 14.41 13.72 -2.18
C PRO A 146 14.29 13.97 -3.68
N CYS A 147 13.67 13.03 -4.39
CA CYS A 147 13.39 13.18 -5.82
C CYS A 147 12.47 14.38 -6.07
N ILE A 148 13.03 15.48 -6.59
CA ILE A 148 12.29 16.70 -6.90
C ILE A 148 11.16 16.40 -7.90
N TYR A 149 11.39 15.52 -8.87
CA TYR A 149 10.39 15.12 -9.85
C TYR A 149 9.15 14.53 -9.18
N LYS A 150 9.31 13.58 -8.26
CA LYS A 150 8.18 12.97 -7.51
C LYS A 150 7.46 13.97 -6.60
N ARG A 151 8.16 14.97 -6.10
CA ARG A 151 7.51 16.05 -5.33
C ARG A 151 6.65 16.95 -6.21
N ILE A 152 7.04 17.15 -7.45
CA ILE A 152 6.32 18.00 -8.39
C ILE A 152 5.15 17.24 -9.02
N SER A 153 5.40 16.04 -9.56
CA SER A 153 4.44 15.29 -10.38
C SER A 153 3.56 14.32 -9.59
N GLY A 154 3.75 14.20 -8.26
CA GLY A 154 2.97 13.29 -7.43
C GLY A 154 3.32 11.81 -7.66
N CYS A 155 2.29 10.94 -7.61
CA CYS A 155 2.49 9.49 -7.63
C CYS A 155 2.60 8.87 -9.04
N GLY A 156 2.44 9.65 -10.11
CA GLY A 156 2.48 9.14 -11.49
C GLY A 156 1.23 8.36 -11.94
N SER A 157 0.13 8.47 -11.19
CA SER A 157 -1.15 7.83 -11.53
C SER A 157 -1.61 8.20 -12.93
N GLY A 158 -2.01 7.21 -13.74
CA GLY A 158 -2.47 7.39 -15.12
C GLY A 158 -1.36 7.65 -16.15
N THR A 159 -0.12 7.88 -15.71
CA THR A 159 1.02 8.18 -16.57
C THR A 159 2.17 7.20 -16.42
N GLU A 160 2.64 6.97 -15.20
CA GLU A 160 3.72 6.02 -14.92
C GLU A 160 3.20 4.61 -14.60
N TYR A 161 1.96 4.50 -14.13
CA TYR A 161 1.27 3.23 -13.90
C TYR A 161 -0.23 3.39 -14.09
N MET A 162 -0.93 2.29 -14.25
CA MET A 162 -2.38 2.19 -14.39
C MET A 162 -2.91 0.99 -13.63
N ALA A 163 -4.18 1.06 -13.24
CA ALA A 163 -4.92 -0.10 -12.74
C ALA A 163 -5.59 -0.80 -13.92
N VAL A 164 -5.50 -2.13 -13.94
CA VAL A 164 -6.19 -2.98 -14.92
C VAL A 164 -7.26 -3.77 -14.19
N THR A 165 -8.50 -3.68 -14.64
CA THR A 165 -9.61 -4.47 -14.09
C THR A 165 -9.56 -5.92 -14.60
N PRO A 166 -10.28 -6.87 -13.95
CA PRO A 166 -10.42 -8.22 -14.46
C PRO A 166 -11.06 -8.32 -15.87
N TRP A 167 -11.75 -7.27 -16.29
CA TRP A 167 -12.37 -7.14 -17.61
C TRP A 167 -11.50 -6.43 -18.64
N GLY A 168 -10.28 -6.06 -18.24
CA GLY A 168 -9.31 -5.42 -19.12
C GLY A 168 -9.42 -3.90 -19.21
N ASP A 169 -10.32 -3.26 -18.47
CA ASP A 169 -10.41 -1.79 -18.47
C ASP A 169 -9.22 -1.15 -17.78
N LEU A 170 -8.78 -0.01 -18.31
CA LEU A 170 -7.66 0.78 -17.79
C LEU A 170 -8.18 2.01 -17.01
N TYR A 171 -7.64 2.22 -15.81
CA TYR A 171 -7.91 3.37 -14.95
C TYR A 171 -6.60 3.99 -14.45
N PRO A 172 -6.60 5.29 -14.08
CA PRO A 172 -5.38 5.95 -13.57
C PRO A 172 -4.77 5.23 -12.36
N CYS A 173 -5.59 4.82 -11.39
CA CYS A 173 -5.19 3.93 -10.29
C CYS A 173 -6.41 3.18 -9.74
N HIS A 174 -6.17 2.31 -8.76
CA HIS A 174 -7.23 1.48 -8.16
C HIS A 174 -8.35 2.29 -7.49
N GLN A 175 -8.10 3.52 -7.06
CA GLN A 175 -9.12 4.39 -6.43
C GLN A 175 -10.17 4.88 -7.42
N PHE A 176 -9.85 4.92 -8.70
CA PHE A 176 -10.76 5.38 -9.76
C PHE A 176 -11.50 4.23 -10.46
N VAL A 177 -11.20 2.97 -10.10
CA VAL A 177 -11.85 1.81 -10.72
C VAL A 177 -13.35 1.83 -10.46
N GLY A 178 -14.12 1.76 -11.55
CA GLY A 178 -15.59 1.78 -11.52
C GLY A 178 -16.22 3.16 -11.71
N ASP A 179 -15.44 4.22 -11.73
CA ASP A 179 -15.91 5.54 -12.14
C ASP A 179 -15.60 5.74 -13.64
N GLU A 180 -16.62 5.59 -14.48
CA GLU A 180 -16.51 5.68 -15.96
C GLU A 180 -15.89 6.99 -16.45
N LYS A 181 -16.00 8.06 -15.68
CA LYS A 181 -15.37 9.35 -16.00
C LYS A 181 -13.85 9.23 -16.13
N PHE A 182 -13.23 8.36 -15.31
CA PHE A 182 -11.79 8.18 -15.26
C PHE A 182 -11.30 6.98 -16.05
N LYS A 183 -12.17 6.28 -16.79
CA LYS A 183 -11.73 5.19 -17.65
C LYS A 183 -10.80 5.74 -18.73
N LEU A 184 -9.60 5.15 -18.85
CA LEU A 184 -8.58 5.56 -19.80
C LEU A 184 -8.64 4.79 -21.13
N GLY A 185 -9.26 3.62 -21.14
CA GLY A 185 -9.31 2.71 -22.28
C GLY A 185 -9.33 1.26 -21.84
N ASP A 186 -8.73 0.37 -22.62
CA ASP A 186 -8.65 -1.06 -22.32
C ASP A 186 -7.34 -1.68 -22.81
N ILE A 187 -7.06 -2.94 -22.38
CA ILE A 187 -5.81 -3.63 -22.70
C ILE A 187 -5.70 -4.06 -24.18
N TRP A 188 -6.79 -4.05 -24.95
CA TRP A 188 -6.80 -4.47 -26.34
C TRP A 188 -6.59 -3.30 -27.32
N HIS A 189 -7.08 -2.10 -26.94
CA HIS A 189 -7.01 -0.89 -27.77
C HIS A 189 -6.03 0.15 -27.19
N GLY A 190 -5.61 -0.03 -25.94
CA GLY A 190 -4.72 0.91 -25.26
C GLY A 190 -5.48 2.09 -24.64
N VAL A 191 -4.76 3.19 -24.42
CA VAL A 191 -5.35 4.42 -23.88
C VAL A 191 -5.98 5.21 -25.02
N ASP A 192 -7.29 5.43 -24.95
CA ASP A 192 -8.08 6.23 -25.89
C ASP A 192 -8.56 7.56 -25.28
N ASN A 193 -8.76 7.62 -23.96
CA ASN A 193 -9.11 8.82 -23.23
C ASN A 193 -7.85 9.64 -22.84
N THR A 194 -7.22 10.22 -23.85
CA THR A 194 -6.02 11.04 -23.66
C THR A 194 -6.29 12.36 -22.92
N THR A 195 -7.54 12.82 -22.88
CA THR A 195 -7.93 14.02 -22.12
C THR A 195 -7.70 13.80 -20.63
N ILE A 196 -8.27 12.74 -20.07
CA ILE A 196 -8.07 12.39 -18.65
C ILE A 196 -6.60 12.06 -18.36
N GLN A 197 -5.92 11.32 -19.25
CA GLN A 197 -4.49 11.05 -19.08
C GLN A 197 -3.66 12.34 -19.00
N ASN A 198 -3.94 13.31 -19.84
CA ASN A 198 -3.25 14.61 -19.83
C ASN A 198 -3.59 15.44 -18.58
N GLU A 199 -4.82 15.37 -18.07
CA GLU A 199 -5.17 15.99 -16.80
C GLU A 199 -4.30 15.44 -15.66
N PHE A 200 -4.13 14.13 -15.57
CA PHE A 200 -3.26 13.50 -14.58
C PHE A 200 -1.78 13.86 -14.80
N ALA A 201 -1.31 13.91 -16.06
CA ALA A 201 0.06 14.29 -16.39
C ALA A 201 0.38 15.75 -16.04
N SER A 202 -0.61 16.63 -16.14
CA SER A 202 -0.46 18.05 -15.84
C SER A 202 -0.66 18.38 -14.35
N CYS A 203 -1.27 17.47 -13.58
CA CYS A 203 -1.52 17.67 -12.15
C CYS A 203 -0.20 17.65 -11.38
N ASN A 204 0.24 18.81 -10.91
CA ASN A 204 1.47 18.95 -10.15
C ASN A 204 1.29 19.95 -8.99
N VAL A 205 2.21 19.90 -8.03
CA VAL A 205 2.14 20.73 -6.82
C VAL A 205 2.13 22.23 -7.13
N CYS A 206 2.79 22.65 -8.21
CA CYS A 206 2.82 24.07 -8.58
C CYS A 206 1.43 24.57 -9.01
N LEU A 207 0.64 23.75 -9.69
CA LEU A 207 -0.75 24.09 -10.04
C LEU A 207 -1.65 24.12 -8.81
N LEU A 208 -1.44 23.23 -7.85
CA LEU A 208 -2.18 23.21 -6.58
C LEU A 208 -1.88 24.46 -5.74
N TYR A 209 -0.62 24.93 -5.74
CA TYR A 209 -0.23 26.14 -5.02
C TYR A 209 -0.73 27.45 -5.64
N THR A 210 -1.14 27.45 -6.89
CA THR A 210 -1.65 28.65 -7.58
C THR A 210 -3.18 28.76 -7.58
N SER A 211 -3.88 27.75 -7.07
CA SER A 211 -5.34 27.80 -6.89
C SER A 211 -5.68 28.14 -5.45
N ASP A 212 -6.68 29.02 -5.23
CA ASP A 212 -7.18 29.39 -3.90
C ASP A 212 -7.63 28.18 -3.04
N ALA A 213 -7.81 27.01 -3.68
CA ALA A 213 -8.05 25.74 -2.99
C ALA A 213 -6.85 25.21 -2.18
N ALA A 214 -5.64 25.76 -2.37
CA ALA A 214 -4.47 25.36 -1.59
C ALA A 214 -4.51 25.94 -0.16
N ASP A 215 -5.13 27.08 0.04
CA ASP A 215 -5.27 27.71 1.35
C ASP A 215 -6.28 26.98 2.25
N ASP A 216 -7.27 26.30 1.65
CA ASP A 216 -8.26 25.50 2.40
C ASP A 216 -7.70 24.12 2.85
N LEU A 217 -6.60 23.66 2.24
CA LEU A 217 -5.98 22.35 2.57
C LEU A 217 -4.85 22.47 3.62
N ILE A 218 -4.35 23.68 3.86
CA ILE A 218 -3.33 23.96 4.87
C ILE A 218 -3.94 24.77 6.02
N GLY A 219 -5.23 24.58 6.30
CA GLY A 219 -5.89 25.17 7.46
C GLY A 219 -5.08 24.87 8.72
N VAL A 220 -4.21 25.80 9.08
CA VAL A 220 -3.53 25.90 10.36
C VAL A 220 -4.51 26.44 11.38
#